data_981068c220af883282c790cef33d2d7b
#
_entry.id   981068c220af883282c790cef33d2d7b
#
_cell.length_a   1.000
_cell.length_b   1.000
_cell.length_c   1.000
_cell.angle_alpha   90.00
_cell.angle_beta   90.00
_cell.angle_gamma   90.00
#
_symmetry.space_group_name_H-M   'P 1'
#
loop_
_entity.id
_entity.type
_entity.pdbx_description
1 polymer ?
#
loop_
_entity_poly.entity_id
_entity_poly.type
_entity_poly.pdbx_seq_one_letter_code
_entity_poly.pdbx_strand_id
1 'polypeptide(L)'
;MPRSVXSVASKARKKKIFKKTKGYFGRRKNVWTIAKNAFEKGMLYAYRDRRNKKRSFRSLWILRINAGARLYGMSYSELINKIQEKNVLLNRKVLADIAMNHPEVFKAIIEKVK
;
A
#
# COMPACT_ATOMS: atom_id res chain seq x y z
N MET A 1 -14.55 -48.48 19.87
CA MET A 1 -14.21 -47.15 20.30
C MET A 1 -13.48 -46.37 19.21
N PRO A 2 -14.16 -45.50 18.58
CA PRO A 2 -13.56 -44.74 17.49
C PRO A 2 -12.59 -43.68 18.04
N ARG A 3 -11.42 -43.64 17.51
CA ARG A 3 -10.42 -42.69 17.92
C ARG A 3 -10.36 -41.51 17.00
N SER A 4 -10.76 -41.73 15.80
CA SER A 4 -10.63 -40.67 14.82
C SER A 4 -11.98 -40.28 14.31
N VAL A 5 -12.56 -39.41 15.04
CA VAL A 5 -13.83 -38.83 14.64
C VAL A 5 -13.55 -37.45 14.09
N UNK A 6 -14.17 -37.11 12.99
CA UNK A 6 -14.01 -36.13 12.65
C UNK A 6 -12.90 -35.76 12.05
N SER A 7 -12.32 -36.67 11.63
CA SER A 7 -11.07 -36.36 10.96
C SER A 7 -11.31 -35.70 9.61
N VAL A 8 -12.51 -35.88 9.08
CA VAL A 8 -12.86 -35.23 7.82
C VAL A 8 -12.81 -33.72 7.94
N ALA A 9 -13.38 -33.18 9.00
CA ALA A 9 -13.39 -31.75 9.22
C ALA A 9 -11.96 -31.21 9.45
N SER A 10 -11.17 -31.94 10.22
CA SER A 10 -9.80 -31.57 10.50
C SER A 10 -8.97 -31.51 9.22
N LYS A 11 -9.10 -32.54 8.39
CA LYS A 11 -8.37 -32.58 7.13
C LYS A 11 -8.80 -31.48 6.18
N ALA A 12 -10.07 -31.13 6.19
CA ALA A 12 -10.58 -30.05 5.34
C ALA A 12 -9.96 -28.71 5.73
N ARG A 13 -9.87 -28.45 7.04
CA ARG A 13 -9.24 -27.23 7.53
C ARG A 13 -7.77 -27.15 7.13
N LYS A 14 -7.07 -28.28 7.26
CA LYS A 14 -5.65 -28.34 6.89
C LYS A 14 -5.46 -28.13 5.38
N LYS A 15 -6.34 -28.71 4.59
CA LYS A 15 -6.25 -28.55 3.13
C LYS A 15 -6.43 -27.10 2.71
N LYS A 16 -7.32 -26.38 3.37
CA LYS A 16 -7.52 -24.96 3.07
C LYS A 16 -6.23 -24.19 3.24
N ILE A 17 -5.53 -24.45 4.34
CA ILE A 17 -4.27 -23.73 4.61
C ILE A 17 -3.18 -24.18 3.65
N PHE A 18 -3.12 -25.48 3.34
CA PHE A 18 -2.12 -25.96 2.39
C PHE A 18 -2.32 -25.35 0.99
N LYS A 19 -3.55 -25.09 0.60
CA LYS A 19 -3.81 -24.39 -0.66
C LYS A 19 -3.18 -23.00 -0.64
N LYS A 20 -3.27 -22.33 0.49
CA LYS A 20 -2.73 -20.98 0.63
C LYS A 20 -1.22 -20.95 0.72
N THR A 21 -0.60 -22.03 1.21
CA THR A 21 0.85 -22.10 1.35
C THR A 21 1.54 -22.73 0.14
N LYS A 22 0.80 -23.07 -0.87
CA LYS A 22 1.35 -23.65 -2.08
C LYS A 22 2.43 -22.71 -2.62
N GLY A 23 3.60 -23.28 -2.94
CA GLY A 23 4.71 -22.50 -3.43
C GLY A 23 5.62 -21.95 -2.35
N TYR A 24 5.28 -22.12 -1.09
CA TYR A 24 6.14 -21.67 0.00
C TYR A 24 7.43 -22.51 0.02
N PHE A 25 8.48 -21.89 0.52
CA PHE A 25 9.80 -22.51 0.55
C PHE A 25 9.84 -23.71 1.50
N GLY A 26 10.40 -24.81 1.04
CA GLY A 26 10.69 -25.97 1.85
C GLY A 26 9.47 -26.56 2.51
N ARG A 27 9.60 -26.82 3.79
CA ARG A 27 8.54 -27.47 4.56
C ARG A 27 7.39 -26.54 4.89
N ARG A 28 7.54 -25.26 4.63
CA ARG A 28 6.46 -24.30 4.90
C ARG A 28 5.24 -24.55 4.03
N LYS A 29 5.39 -25.28 2.94
CA LYS A 29 4.27 -25.53 2.05
C LYS A 29 3.45 -26.76 2.45
N ASN A 30 4.06 -27.76 3.11
CA ASN A 30 3.37 -29.02 3.30
C ASN A 30 3.52 -29.70 4.66
N VAL A 31 4.25 -29.14 5.60
CA VAL A 31 4.32 -29.65 6.96
C VAL A 31 3.38 -28.82 7.83
N TRP A 32 2.34 -29.48 8.41
CA TRP A 32 1.24 -28.75 9.04
C TRP A 32 1.66 -27.70 10.07
N THR A 33 2.48 -28.10 11.04
CA THR A 33 2.84 -27.15 12.09
C THR A 33 3.61 -25.95 11.55
N ILE A 34 4.47 -26.19 10.58
CA ILE A 34 5.28 -25.12 9.96
C ILE A 34 4.42 -24.30 8.99
N ALA A 35 3.62 -24.97 8.17
CA ALA A 35 2.78 -24.30 7.18
C ALA A 35 1.76 -23.39 7.85
N LYS A 36 1.15 -23.85 8.92
CA LYS A 36 0.16 -23.05 9.66
C LYS A 36 0.79 -21.77 10.17
N ASN A 37 1.96 -21.89 10.80
CA ASN A 37 2.63 -20.71 11.35
C ASN A 37 3.09 -19.77 10.24
N ALA A 38 3.61 -20.32 9.15
CA ALA A 38 4.05 -19.49 8.02
C ALA A 38 2.87 -18.72 7.41
N PHE A 39 1.73 -19.41 7.27
CA PHE A 39 0.53 -18.77 6.74
C PHE A 39 0.04 -17.64 7.63
N GLU A 40 -0.04 -17.89 8.93
CA GLU A 40 -0.51 -16.89 9.88
C GLU A 40 0.41 -15.67 9.89
N LYS A 41 1.72 -15.91 9.89
CA LYS A 41 2.69 -14.81 9.85
C LYS A 41 2.55 -14.02 8.56
N GLY A 42 2.37 -14.74 7.44
CA GLY A 42 2.16 -14.08 6.15
C GLY A 42 0.94 -13.20 6.13
N MET A 43 -0.13 -13.64 6.79
CA MET A 43 -1.35 -12.83 6.88
C MET A 43 -1.12 -11.56 7.70
N LEU A 44 -0.36 -11.68 8.78
CA LEU A 44 -0.02 -10.51 9.59
C LEU A 44 0.84 -9.52 8.80
N TYR A 45 1.81 -10.04 8.06
CA TYR A 45 2.65 -9.18 7.22
C TYR A 45 1.84 -8.51 6.13
N ALA A 46 0.89 -9.24 5.52
CA ALA A 46 0.04 -8.66 4.49
C ALA A 46 -0.79 -7.51 5.05
N TYR A 47 -1.35 -7.69 6.24
CA TYR A 47 -2.12 -6.64 6.90
C TYR A 47 -1.25 -5.39 7.15
N ARG A 48 -0.09 -5.62 7.76
CA ARG A 48 0.83 -4.52 8.06
C ARG A 48 1.27 -3.80 6.79
N ASP A 49 1.60 -4.57 5.76
CA ASP A 49 2.17 -3.99 4.54
C ASP A 49 1.14 -3.29 3.68
N ARG A 50 -0.15 -3.68 3.77
CA ARG A 50 -1.19 -2.90 3.11
C ARG A 50 -1.26 -1.49 3.69
N ARG A 51 -1.07 -1.35 4.99
CA ARG A 51 -1.04 -0.04 5.63
C ARG A 51 0.23 0.72 5.30
N ASN A 52 1.37 0.03 5.31
CA ASN A 52 2.64 0.63 4.94
C ASN A 52 2.64 1.10 3.49
N LYS A 53 1.97 0.37 2.61
CA LYS A 53 1.88 0.74 1.20
C LYS A 53 1.24 2.12 1.05
N LYS A 54 0.18 2.38 1.78
CA LYS A 54 -0.49 3.68 1.73
C LYS A 54 0.42 4.80 2.18
N ARG A 55 1.15 4.58 3.29
CA ARG A 55 2.09 5.57 3.79
C ARG A 55 3.22 5.83 2.81
N SER A 56 3.74 4.76 2.21
CA SER A 56 4.86 4.88 1.28
C SER A 56 4.46 5.65 0.03
N PHE A 57 3.28 5.38 -0.51
CA PHE A 57 2.79 6.10 -1.68
C PHE A 57 2.56 7.56 -1.36
N ARG A 58 2.00 7.85 -0.19
CA ARG A 58 1.79 9.24 0.19
C ARG A 58 3.11 9.99 0.30
N SER A 59 4.14 9.35 0.87
CA SER A 59 5.47 9.96 0.94
C SER A 59 6.02 10.23 -0.45
N LEU A 60 5.82 9.30 -1.37
CA LEU A 60 6.28 9.48 -2.74
C LEU A 60 5.55 10.64 -3.42
N TRP A 61 4.25 10.74 -3.22
CA TRP A 61 3.49 11.86 -3.80
C TRP A 61 3.99 13.19 -3.28
N ILE A 62 4.22 13.27 -1.97
CA ILE A 62 4.74 14.51 -1.37
C ILE A 62 6.09 14.86 -1.94
N LEU A 63 6.96 13.87 -2.11
CA LEU A 63 8.27 14.09 -2.70
C LEU A 63 8.17 14.66 -4.12
N ARG A 64 7.29 14.09 -4.93
CA ARG A 64 7.11 14.53 -6.30
C ARG A 64 6.50 15.93 -6.38
N ILE A 65 5.51 16.21 -5.52
CA ILE A 65 4.90 17.54 -5.48
C ILE A 65 5.92 18.58 -5.05
N ASN A 66 6.72 18.26 -4.05
CA ASN A 66 7.75 19.17 -3.57
C ASN A 66 8.77 19.48 -4.66
N ALA A 67 9.24 18.45 -5.35
CA ALA A 67 10.20 18.65 -6.42
C ALA A 67 9.62 19.54 -7.52
N GLY A 68 8.38 19.31 -7.90
CA GLY A 68 7.74 20.15 -8.92
C GLY A 68 7.52 21.57 -8.47
N ALA A 69 7.10 21.75 -7.22
CA ALA A 69 6.85 23.10 -6.69
C ALA A 69 8.14 23.91 -6.60
N ARG A 70 9.23 23.27 -6.24
CA ARG A 70 10.50 23.96 -6.12
C ARG A 70 11.03 24.48 -7.44
N LEU A 71 10.65 23.86 -8.54
CA LEU A 71 10.98 24.40 -9.85
C LEU A 71 10.39 25.78 -10.07
N TYR A 72 9.32 26.10 -9.36
CA TYR A 72 8.63 27.39 -9.49
C TYR A 72 8.75 28.26 -8.25
N GLY A 73 9.74 27.97 -7.44
CA GLY A 73 10.09 28.81 -6.30
C GLY A 73 9.22 28.63 -5.07
N MET A 74 8.59 27.49 -4.93
CA MET A 74 7.66 27.22 -3.82
C MET A 74 8.04 25.91 -3.14
N SER A 75 7.90 25.85 -1.81
CA SER A 75 8.07 24.59 -1.10
C SER A 75 6.75 23.84 -1.08
N TYR A 76 6.82 22.55 -0.72
CA TYR A 76 5.63 21.74 -0.62
C TYR A 76 4.61 22.33 0.36
N SER A 77 5.09 22.71 1.55
CA SER A 77 4.18 23.22 2.56
C SER A 77 3.52 24.54 2.14
N GLU A 78 4.27 25.40 1.44
CA GLU A 78 3.70 26.62 0.89
C GLU A 78 2.62 26.33 -0.13
N LEU A 79 2.89 25.38 -1.04
CA LEU A 79 1.94 25.03 -2.08
C LEU A 79 0.67 24.43 -1.50
N ILE A 80 0.80 23.51 -0.55
CA ILE A 80 -0.36 22.86 0.05
C ILE A 80 -1.21 23.89 0.80
N ASN A 81 -0.56 24.79 1.51
CA ASN A 81 -1.29 25.85 2.22
C ASN A 81 -2.08 26.72 1.25
N LYS A 82 -1.47 27.11 0.15
CA LYS A 82 -2.13 27.95 -0.83
C LYS A 82 -3.27 27.22 -1.55
N ILE A 83 -3.08 25.93 -1.82
CA ILE A 83 -4.13 25.12 -2.44
C ILE A 83 -5.34 25.03 -1.51
N GLN A 84 -5.10 24.86 -0.22
CA GLN A 84 -6.18 24.82 0.75
C GLN A 84 -6.89 26.17 0.90
N GLU A 85 -6.12 27.24 0.90
CA GLU A 85 -6.69 28.60 0.99
C GLU A 85 -7.62 28.90 -0.19
N LYS A 86 -7.23 28.44 -1.37
CA LYS A 86 -8.02 28.70 -2.59
C LYS A 86 -9.09 27.65 -2.83
N ASN A 87 -9.23 26.68 -1.93
CA ASN A 87 -10.23 25.62 -2.02
C ASN A 87 -10.11 24.81 -3.32
N VAL A 88 -8.89 24.55 -3.74
CA VAL A 88 -8.66 23.68 -4.88
C VAL A 88 -8.76 22.23 -4.40
N LEU A 89 -9.68 21.48 -4.99
CA LEU A 89 -10.01 20.14 -4.51
C LEU A 89 -9.23 19.06 -5.28
N LEU A 90 -7.92 19.10 -5.15
CA LEU A 90 -7.04 18.10 -5.73
C LEU A 90 -6.27 17.43 -4.60
N ASN A 91 -6.29 16.09 -4.60
CA ASN A 91 -5.55 15.36 -3.57
C ASN A 91 -4.10 15.18 -4.00
N ARG A 92 -3.30 14.65 -3.09
CA ARG A 92 -1.86 14.54 -3.31
C ARG A 92 -1.51 13.58 -4.43
N LYS A 93 -2.29 12.51 -4.57
CA LYS A 93 -2.06 11.54 -5.65
C LYS A 93 -2.20 12.21 -7.02
N VAL A 94 -3.27 12.96 -7.19
CA VAL A 94 -3.53 13.66 -8.46
C VAL A 94 -2.48 14.74 -8.71
N LEU A 95 -2.14 15.52 -7.68
CA LEU A 95 -1.14 16.56 -7.81
C LEU A 95 0.22 15.98 -8.19
N ALA A 96 0.60 14.86 -7.60
CA ALA A 96 1.88 14.22 -7.93
C ALA A 96 1.91 13.74 -9.36
N ASP A 97 0.80 13.17 -9.83
CA ASP A 97 0.69 12.72 -11.21
C ASP A 97 0.80 13.89 -12.17
N ILE A 98 0.13 15.00 -11.87
CA ILE A 98 0.19 16.20 -12.69
C ILE A 98 1.61 16.75 -12.71
N ALA A 99 2.26 16.81 -11.57
CA ALA A 99 3.62 17.34 -11.47
C ALA A 99 4.60 16.53 -12.34
N MET A 100 4.41 15.21 -12.39
CA MET A 100 5.33 14.36 -13.11
C MET A 100 5.00 14.28 -14.60
N ASN A 101 3.74 14.11 -14.93
CA ASN A 101 3.33 13.78 -16.30
C ASN A 101 2.75 14.96 -17.07
N HIS A 102 2.35 16.02 -16.38
CA HIS A 102 1.73 17.19 -17.02
C HIS A 102 2.29 18.46 -16.42
N PRO A 103 3.58 18.73 -16.64
CA PRO A 103 4.22 19.88 -15.98
C PRO A 103 3.61 21.23 -16.35
N GLU A 104 3.09 21.37 -17.55
CA GLU A 104 2.45 22.62 -17.92
C GLU A 104 1.17 22.88 -17.13
N VAL A 105 0.42 21.81 -16.83
CA VAL A 105 -0.78 21.92 -16.00
C VAL A 105 -0.38 22.26 -14.56
N PHE A 106 0.68 21.62 -14.07
CA PHE A 106 1.18 21.88 -12.73
C PHE A 106 1.59 23.33 -12.58
N LYS A 107 2.30 23.86 -13.57
CA LYS A 107 2.69 25.27 -13.59
C LYS A 107 1.48 26.18 -13.52
N ALA A 108 0.44 25.86 -14.27
CA ALA A 108 -0.81 26.63 -14.26
C ALA A 108 -1.46 26.64 -12.89
N ILE A 109 -1.43 25.49 -12.22
CA ILE A 109 -1.99 25.37 -10.86
C ILE A 109 -1.22 26.27 -9.91
N ILE A 110 0.09 26.23 -9.99
CA ILE A 110 0.95 27.06 -9.11
C ILE A 110 0.67 28.52 -9.34
N GLU A 111 0.59 28.96 -10.58
CA GLU A 111 0.33 30.35 -10.89
C GLU A 111 -1.05 30.81 -10.42
N LYS A 112 -2.02 29.91 -10.48
CA LYS A 112 -3.37 30.24 -10.03
C LYS A 112 -3.44 30.44 -8.52
N VAL A 113 -2.73 29.63 -7.74
CA VAL A 113 -2.80 29.72 -6.28
C VAL A 113 -1.78 30.65 -5.68
N LYS A 114 -0.82 31.09 -6.45
CA LYS A 114 0.29 31.92 -6.00
C LYS A 114 -0.08 33.30 -5.43
#